data_35523a43922e9f624d3bd6c179fa0f0e
#
_entry.id   35523a43922e9f624d3bd6c179fa0f0e
#
_cell.length_a   1.000
_cell.length_b   1.000
_cell.length_c   1.000
_cell.angle_alpha   90.00
_cell.angle_beta   90.00
_cell.angle_gamma   90.00
#
_symmetry.space_group_name_H-M   'P 1'
#
loop_
_entity.id
_entity.type
_entity.pdbx_description
1 polymer ?
#
loop_
_entity_poly.entity_id
_entity_poly.type
_entity_poly.pdbx_seq_one_letter_code
_entity_poly.pdbx_strand_id
1 'polypeptide(L)'
;VGGEDRPIVRLSRETNSGTHVYFLETVLRLGDKNNTTLFSMDTLLLPSSEGIINEVRQNQNAIGYDGLGYVPDDLKIIAVAQEAGAPYILPMISTVNDKSYPIARDLYMYTAGNPTGAVKAYLEWILSTEAQEIVAELGFVPILAYNP
;
A
#
# COMPACT_ATOMS: atom_id res chain seq x y z
N VAL A 1 21.37 -12.86 5.36
CA VAL A 1 20.41 -12.44 6.39
C VAL A 1 19.99 -13.57 7.34
N GLY A 2 20.70 -14.71 7.32
CA GLY A 2 20.51 -15.82 8.26
C GLY A 2 19.35 -16.77 7.95
N GLY A 3 18.69 -16.62 6.81
CA GLY A 3 17.70 -17.59 6.32
C GLY A 3 18.33 -18.74 5.52
N GLU A 4 17.52 -19.73 5.16
CA GLU A 4 17.94 -20.80 4.26
C GLU A 4 18.26 -20.24 2.85
N ASP A 5 19.19 -20.86 2.15
CA ASP A 5 19.53 -20.52 0.77
C ASP A 5 18.45 -21.07 -0.18
N ARG A 6 17.35 -20.34 -0.30
CA ARG A 6 16.21 -20.67 -1.16
C ARG A 6 15.81 -19.47 -2.01
N PRO A 7 15.28 -19.68 -3.23
CA PRO A 7 14.72 -18.61 -4.05
C PRO A 7 13.58 -17.90 -3.32
N ILE A 8 13.57 -16.57 -3.37
CA ILE A 8 12.45 -15.76 -2.89
C ILE A 8 11.36 -15.77 -3.95
N VAL A 9 10.14 -16.16 -3.56
CA VAL A 9 8.95 -16.08 -4.39
C VAL A 9 8.39 -14.66 -4.30
N ARG A 10 8.49 -13.91 -5.38
CA ARG A 10 8.03 -12.50 -5.47
C ARG A 10 6.61 -12.46 -5.97
N LEU A 11 5.76 -11.77 -5.22
CA LEU A 11 4.33 -11.64 -5.52
C LEU A 11 4.00 -10.19 -5.84
N SER A 12 3.17 -10.00 -6.85
CA SER A 12 2.61 -8.72 -7.23
C SER A 12 1.13 -8.85 -7.57
N ARG A 13 0.42 -7.74 -7.55
CA ARG A 13 -0.91 -7.63 -8.15
C ARG A 13 -0.81 -7.64 -9.67
N GLU A 14 -1.88 -8.00 -10.34
CA GLU A 14 -1.99 -7.89 -11.80
C GLU A 14 -1.79 -6.45 -12.29
N THR A 15 -1.40 -6.31 -13.55
CA THR A 15 -1.02 -5.02 -14.17
C THR A 15 -2.12 -3.98 -14.23
N ASN A 16 -3.39 -4.39 -14.11
CA ASN A 16 -4.55 -3.51 -14.02
C ASN A 16 -4.80 -2.96 -12.61
N SER A 17 -4.03 -3.40 -11.61
CA SER A 17 -4.11 -2.92 -10.22
C SER A 17 -3.36 -1.60 -10.05
N GLY A 18 -4.03 -0.61 -9.44
CA GLY A 18 -3.36 0.63 -9.03
C GLY A 18 -2.20 0.41 -8.04
N THR A 19 -2.26 -0.63 -7.21
CA THR A 19 -1.17 -1.01 -6.30
C THR A 19 0.05 -1.52 -7.07
N HIS A 20 -0.16 -2.30 -8.14
CA HIS A 20 0.92 -2.75 -9.03
C HIS A 20 1.61 -1.55 -9.70
N VAL A 21 0.84 -0.66 -10.31
CA VAL A 21 1.37 0.52 -11.00
C VAL A 21 2.15 1.42 -10.04
N TYR A 22 1.58 1.70 -8.88
CA TYR A 22 2.23 2.53 -7.86
C TYR A 22 3.56 1.94 -7.39
N PHE A 23 3.61 0.65 -7.08
CA PHE A 23 4.84 -0.01 -6.63
C PHE A 23 5.90 -0.02 -7.74
N LEU A 24 5.50 -0.29 -8.98
CA LEU A 24 6.39 -0.23 -10.14
C LEU A 24 7.02 1.16 -10.30
N GLU A 25 6.21 2.20 -10.25
CA GLU A 25 6.67 3.57 -10.47
C GLU A 25 7.48 4.11 -9.30
N THR A 26 7.02 3.88 -8.07
CA THR A 26 7.64 4.47 -6.88
C THR A 26 8.85 3.69 -6.39
N VAL A 27 8.76 2.35 -6.37
CA VAL A 27 9.79 1.50 -5.76
C VAL A 27 10.79 1.01 -6.80
N LEU A 28 10.33 0.45 -7.93
CA LEU A 28 11.25 -0.10 -8.92
C LEU A 28 11.85 0.99 -9.80
N ARG A 29 11.07 2.01 -10.14
CA ARG A 29 11.51 3.12 -10.99
C ARG A 29 11.95 4.36 -10.22
N LEU A 30 11.82 4.36 -8.91
CA LEU A 30 12.25 5.46 -8.02
C LEU A 30 11.64 6.83 -8.41
N GLY A 31 10.42 6.83 -8.96
CA GLY A 31 9.74 8.02 -9.45
C GLY A 31 10.32 8.62 -10.75
N ASP A 32 11.33 8.01 -11.34
CA ASP A 32 11.91 8.47 -12.60
C ASP A 32 11.13 7.94 -13.81
N LYS A 33 10.50 8.84 -14.57
CA LYS A 33 9.70 8.51 -15.77
C LYS A 33 10.55 7.93 -16.92
N ASN A 34 11.85 8.16 -16.91
CA ASN A 34 12.76 7.60 -17.93
C ASN A 34 13.28 6.22 -17.54
N ASN A 35 13.05 5.80 -16.30
CA ASN A 35 13.44 4.47 -15.84
C ASN A 35 12.47 3.42 -16.37
N THR A 36 12.98 2.51 -17.20
CA THR A 36 12.20 1.44 -17.85
C THR A 36 12.24 0.12 -17.09
N THR A 37 12.73 0.10 -15.85
CA THR A 37 12.76 -1.10 -15.01
C THR A 37 11.37 -1.73 -14.90
N LEU A 38 11.32 -3.04 -15.03
CA LEU A 38 10.12 -3.86 -14.89
C LEU A 38 10.27 -4.84 -13.72
N PHE A 39 9.16 -5.42 -13.30
CA PHE A 39 9.21 -6.59 -12.44
C PHE A 39 10.01 -7.71 -13.10
N SER A 40 10.66 -8.51 -12.29
CA SER A 40 11.34 -9.73 -12.71
C SER A 40 10.33 -10.68 -13.36
N MET A 41 10.73 -11.37 -14.44
CA MET A 41 9.82 -12.22 -15.25
C MET A 41 9.22 -13.39 -14.46
N ASP A 42 9.86 -13.81 -13.38
CA ASP A 42 9.40 -14.86 -12.44
C ASP A 42 8.56 -14.30 -11.29
N THR A 43 8.15 -13.03 -11.34
CA THR A 43 7.20 -12.46 -10.38
C THR A 43 5.80 -13.00 -10.66
N LEU A 44 5.17 -13.61 -9.65
CA LEU A 44 3.80 -14.11 -9.75
C LEU A 44 2.80 -12.96 -9.63
N LEU A 45 1.93 -12.84 -10.61
CA LEU A 45 0.87 -11.83 -10.65
C LEU A 45 -0.43 -12.44 -10.12
N LEU A 46 -0.99 -11.84 -9.08
CA LEU A 46 -2.21 -12.32 -8.43
C LEU A 46 -3.36 -11.31 -8.58
N PRO A 47 -4.60 -11.80 -8.80
CA PRO A 47 -5.73 -10.95 -9.16
C PRO A 47 -6.28 -10.15 -7.97
N SER A 48 -6.01 -10.56 -6.74
CA SER A 48 -6.59 -9.95 -5.55
C SER A 48 -5.61 -9.77 -4.40
N SER A 49 -5.90 -8.85 -3.49
CA SER A 49 -5.18 -8.67 -2.22
C SER A 49 -5.23 -9.95 -1.37
N GLU A 50 -6.39 -10.60 -1.32
CA GLU A 50 -6.55 -11.88 -0.63
C GLU A 50 -5.61 -12.95 -1.19
N GLY A 51 -5.43 -13.00 -2.51
CA GLY A 51 -4.48 -13.92 -3.16
C GLY A 51 -3.04 -13.69 -2.69
N ILE A 52 -2.58 -12.44 -2.61
CA ILE A 52 -1.26 -12.08 -2.07
C ILE A 52 -1.13 -12.55 -0.61
N ILE A 53 -2.11 -12.23 0.24
CA ILE A 53 -2.10 -12.57 1.66
C ILE A 53 -2.05 -14.09 1.87
N ASN A 54 -2.88 -14.82 1.16
CA ASN A 54 -2.94 -16.29 1.28
C ASN A 54 -1.65 -16.96 0.81
N GLU A 55 -1.05 -16.48 -0.28
CA GLU A 55 0.24 -17.02 -0.75
C GLU A 55 1.37 -16.76 0.24
N VAL A 56 1.49 -15.54 0.79
CA VAL A 56 2.49 -15.23 1.82
C VAL A 56 2.28 -16.08 3.07
N ARG A 57 1.04 -16.32 3.48
CA ARG A 57 0.71 -17.13 4.66
C ARG A 57 1.13 -18.59 4.50
N GLN A 58 0.99 -19.14 3.30
CA GLN A 58 1.29 -20.55 3.03
C GLN A 58 2.73 -20.82 2.60
N ASN A 59 3.45 -19.80 2.13
CA ASN A 59 4.76 -19.92 1.54
C ASN A 59 5.79 -19.06 2.29
N GLN A 60 6.60 -19.72 3.14
CA GLN A 60 7.64 -19.05 3.94
C GLN A 60 8.72 -18.34 3.12
N ASN A 61 8.84 -18.64 1.83
CA ASN A 61 9.77 -17.99 0.92
C ASN A 61 9.13 -16.85 0.10
N ALA A 62 7.83 -16.60 0.31
CA ALA A 62 7.13 -15.55 -0.41
C ALA A 62 7.31 -14.17 0.22
N ILE A 63 7.40 -13.18 -0.63
CA ILE A 63 7.31 -11.76 -0.29
C ILE A 63 6.33 -11.09 -1.23
N GLY A 64 5.46 -10.26 -0.68
CA GLY A 64 4.48 -9.51 -1.44
C GLY A 64 4.31 -8.10 -0.90
N TYR A 65 3.46 -7.32 -1.53
CA TYR A 65 3.05 -5.99 -1.09
C TYR A 65 1.57 -5.79 -1.39
N ASP A 66 0.90 -5.05 -0.52
CA ASP A 66 -0.51 -4.66 -0.72
C ASP A 66 -0.85 -3.45 0.16
N GLY A 67 -2.10 -2.98 0.10
CA GLY A 67 -2.58 -1.91 0.97
C GLY A 67 -2.59 -2.33 2.44
N LEU A 68 -2.22 -1.42 3.34
CA LEU A 68 -2.07 -1.68 4.78
C LEU A 68 -3.33 -2.31 5.40
N GLY A 69 -4.53 -1.82 5.04
CA GLY A 69 -5.79 -2.34 5.56
C GLY A 69 -6.14 -3.77 5.14
N TYR A 70 -5.37 -4.39 4.24
CA TYR A 70 -5.55 -5.80 3.87
C TYR A 70 -4.61 -6.75 4.61
N VAL A 71 -3.60 -6.22 5.32
CA VAL A 71 -2.57 -7.06 5.96
C VAL A 71 -3.05 -7.49 7.35
N PRO A 72 -3.31 -8.78 7.58
CA PRO A 72 -3.74 -9.27 8.89
C PRO A 72 -2.57 -9.38 9.87
N ASP A 73 -2.88 -9.42 11.16
CA ASP A 73 -1.91 -9.45 12.25
C ASP A 73 -1.03 -10.70 12.29
N ASP A 74 -1.43 -11.77 11.63
CA ASP A 74 -0.68 -13.03 11.57
C ASP A 74 0.46 -13.01 10.53
N LEU A 75 0.57 -11.95 9.72
CA LEU A 75 1.65 -11.79 8.76
C LEU A 75 2.69 -10.77 9.24
N LYS A 76 3.95 -11.07 8.94
CA LYS A 76 5.05 -10.16 9.27
C LYS A 76 5.13 -9.01 8.28
N ILE A 77 4.94 -7.79 8.76
CA ILE A 77 5.22 -6.57 8.01
C ILE A 77 6.72 -6.26 8.06
N ILE A 78 7.29 -5.89 6.92
CA ILE A 78 8.70 -5.53 6.78
C ILE A 78 8.83 -4.01 6.84
N ALA A 79 9.71 -3.51 7.71
CA ALA A 79 10.09 -2.10 7.74
C ALA A 79 10.92 -1.73 6.51
N VAL A 80 10.71 -0.53 5.97
CA VAL A 80 11.35 -0.04 4.75
C VAL A 80 12.16 1.22 5.04
N ALA A 81 13.35 1.31 4.46
CA ALA A 81 14.18 2.52 4.47
C ALA A 81 14.05 3.26 3.14
N GLN A 82 14.09 4.59 3.18
CA GLN A 82 14.06 5.46 1.99
C GLN A 82 15.27 5.20 1.08
N GLU A 83 16.43 4.98 1.69
CA GLU A 83 17.71 4.73 1.01
C GLU A 83 18.65 3.90 1.90
N ALA A 84 19.74 3.44 1.33
CA ALA A 84 20.74 2.67 2.08
C ALA A 84 21.33 3.48 3.24
N GLY A 85 21.24 2.94 4.46
CA GLY A 85 21.72 3.59 5.68
C GLY A 85 20.69 4.47 6.40
N ALA A 86 19.52 4.74 5.79
CA ALA A 86 18.41 5.41 6.45
C ALA A 86 17.70 4.47 7.45
N PRO A 87 16.96 5.01 8.43
CA PRO A 87 16.17 4.22 9.36
C PRO A 87 15.13 3.35 8.65
N TYR A 88 14.91 2.15 9.15
CA TYR A 88 13.82 1.27 8.72
C TYR A 88 12.53 1.66 9.43
N ILE A 89 11.52 2.04 8.67
CA ILE A 89 10.23 2.53 9.16
C ILE A 89 9.12 1.50 8.87
N LEU A 90 8.31 1.19 9.86
CA LEU A 90 7.09 0.37 9.70
C LEU A 90 5.93 1.25 9.21
N PRO A 91 5.02 0.70 8.38
CA PRO A 91 3.79 1.39 8.00
C PRO A 91 2.80 1.41 9.18
N MET A 92 2.67 2.55 9.80
CA MET A 92 1.70 2.83 10.87
C MET A 92 0.94 4.11 10.53
N ILE A 93 -0.22 4.32 11.14
CA ILE A 93 -0.99 5.57 10.95
C ILE A 93 -0.10 6.79 11.21
N SER A 94 0.69 6.77 12.29
CA SER A 94 1.61 7.88 12.63
C SER A 94 2.69 8.09 11.56
N THR A 95 3.36 7.02 11.11
CA THR A 95 4.48 7.12 10.16
C THR A 95 4.04 7.43 8.72
N VAL A 96 2.80 7.11 8.37
CA VAL A 96 2.19 7.52 7.10
C VAL A 96 1.78 8.99 7.18
N ASN A 97 1.16 9.42 8.27
CA ASN A 97 0.69 10.79 8.45
C ASN A 97 1.85 11.80 8.59
N ASP A 98 2.94 11.46 9.29
CA ASP A 98 4.13 12.31 9.39
C ASP A 98 5.07 12.20 8.19
N LYS A 99 4.71 11.34 7.19
CA LYS A 99 5.44 11.09 5.95
C LYS A 99 6.83 10.48 6.15
N SER A 100 7.10 9.87 7.29
CA SER A 100 8.35 9.13 7.52
C SER A 100 8.36 7.76 6.83
N TYR A 101 7.18 7.12 6.63
CA TYR A 101 7.09 5.89 5.83
C TYR A 101 7.19 6.20 4.34
N PRO A 102 8.19 5.65 3.62
CA PRO A 102 8.52 6.12 2.28
C PRO A 102 7.59 5.65 1.16
N ILE A 103 6.76 4.61 1.41
CA ILE A 103 5.91 4.00 0.39
C ILE A 103 4.45 4.19 0.80
N ALA A 104 3.94 5.41 0.69
CA ALA A 104 2.55 5.73 0.97
C ALA A 104 1.98 6.61 -0.14
N ARG A 105 0.68 6.48 -0.40
CA ARG A 105 -0.05 7.34 -1.33
C ARG A 105 -1.46 7.58 -0.82
N ASP A 106 -1.99 8.74 -1.20
CA ASP A 106 -3.39 9.06 -0.95
C ASP A 106 -4.32 8.27 -1.86
N LEU A 107 -5.54 8.04 -1.39
CA LEU A 107 -6.65 7.59 -2.22
C LEU A 107 -7.46 8.80 -2.67
N TYR A 108 -7.69 8.91 -3.96
CA TYR A 108 -8.39 10.05 -4.56
C TYR A 108 -9.78 9.65 -5.04
N MET A 109 -10.75 10.55 -4.85
CA MET A 109 -12.06 10.48 -5.46
C MET A 109 -12.19 11.56 -6.54
N TYR A 110 -12.80 11.20 -7.66
CA TYR A 110 -12.95 12.09 -8.81
C TYR A 110 -14.43 12.38 -9.09
N THR A 111 -14.74 13.62 -9.40
CA THR A 111 -16.08 14.05 -9.82
C THR A 111 -16.03 14.78 -11.15
N ALA A 112 -17.11 14.73 -11.90
CA ALA A 112 -17.26 15.52 -13.13
C ALA A 112 -17.64 16.98 -12.78
N GLY A 113 -16.64 17.81 -12.54
CA GLY A 113 -16.81 19.20 -12.09
C GLY A 113 -17.08 19.31 -10.58
N ASN A 114 -17.61 20.45 -10.15
CA ASN A 114 -17.90 20.71 -8.74
C ASN A 114 -19.06 19.83 -8.26
N PRO A 115 -18.88 19.05 -7.17
CA PRO A 115 -19.92 18.18 -6.67
C PRO A 115 -21.10 18.99 -6.10
N THR A 116 -22.32 18.52 -6.36
CA THR A 116 -23.57 19.11 -5.84
C THR A 116 -24.51 18.00 -5.34
N GLY A 117 -25.53 18.39 -4.60
CA GLY A 117 -26.58 17.46 -4.13
C GLY A 117 -26.01 16.26 -3.35
N ALA A 118 -26.48 15.05 -3.65
CA ALA A 118 -26.11 13.83 -2.96
C ALA A 118 -24.60 13.49 -3.08
N VAL A 119 -23.97 13.79 -4.21
CA VAL A 119 -22.53 13.57 -4.41
C VAL A 119 -21.71 14.44 -3.46
N LYS A 120 -22.09 15.72 -3.34
CA LYS A 120 -21.44 16.64 -2.40
C LYS A 120 -21.61 16.16 -0.96
N ALA A 121 -22.84 15.82 -0.54
CA ALA A 121 -23.12 15.35 0.81
C ALA A 121 -22.33 14.06 1.16
N TYR A 122 -22.20 13.15 0.20
CA TYR A 122 -21.40 11.92 0.38
C TYR A 122 -19.91 12.21 0.57
N LEU A 123 -19.34 13.13 -0.22
CA LEU A 123 -17.93 13.52 -0.08
C LEU A 123 -17.67 14.24 1.25
N GLU A 124 -18.60 15.11 1.68
CA GLU A 124 -18.51 15.78 2.97
C GLU A 124 -18.59 14.76 4.12
N TRP A 125 -19.46 13.75 4.00
CA TRP A 125 -19.55 12.67 4.99
C TRP A 125 -18.27 11.83 5.04
N ILE A 126 -17.70 11.42 3.88
CA ILE A 126 -16.43 10.67 3.86
C ILE A 126 -15.31 11.41 4.62
N LEU A 127 -15.29 12.73 4.55
CA LEU A 127 -14.30 13.57 5.23
C LEU A 127 -14.68 13.91 6.68
N SER A 128 -15.83 13.41 7.18
CA SER A 128 -16.26 13.62 8.56
C SER A 128 -15.50 12.73 9.54
N THR A 129 -15.51 13.10 10.82
CA THR A 129 -14.94 12.30 11.92
C THR A 129 -15.47 10.87 11.92
N GLU A 130 -16.80 10.71 11.81
CA GLU A 130 -17.45 9.39 11.80
C GLU A 130 -16.92 8.48 10.69
N ALA A 131 -16.81 8.98 9.45
CA ALA A 131 -16.31 8.19 8.34
C ALA A 131 -14.81 7.88 8.47
N GLN A 132 -14.02 8.81 9.02
CA GLN A 132 -12.59 8.63 9.23
C GLN A 132 -12.30 7.66 10.39
N GLU A 133 -13.18 7.51 11.38
CA GLU A 133 -13.14 6.44 12.38
C GLU A 133 -13.30 5.08 11.72
N ILE A 134 -14.26 4.93 10.81
CA ILE A 134 -14.45 3.69 10.03
C ILE A 134 -13.21 3.38 9.18
N VAL A 135 -12.58 4.40 8.57
CA VAL A 135 -11.32 4.21 7.83
C VAL A 135 -10.23 3.63 8.72
N ALA A 136 -10.08 4.16 9.94
CA ALA A 136 -9.10 3.66 10.92
C ALA A 136 -9.43 2.24 11.42
N GLU A 137 -10.70 1.94 11.71
CA GLU A 137 -11.17 0.60 12.12
C GLU A 137 -10.91 -0.46 11.04
N LEU A 138 -10.97 -0.08 9.76
CA LEU A 138 -10.64 -0.94 8.63
C LEU A 138 -9.12 -1.09 8.40
N GLY A 139 -8.27 -0.50 9.25
CA GLY A 139 -6.81 -0.59 9.15
C GLY A 139 -6.19 0.34 8.09
N PHE A 140 -6.98 1.23 7.47
CA PHE A 140 -6.45 2.27 6.60
C PHE A 140 -6.06 3.53 7.40
N VAL A 141 -5.31 4.42 6.76
CA VAL A 141 -4.83 5.64 7.39
C VAL A 141 -5.83 6.77 7.17
N PRO A 142 -6.46 7.32 8.21
CA PRO A 142 -7.35 8.46 8.08
C PRO A 142 -6.56 9.72 7.69
N ILE A 143 -7.24 10.69 7.08
CA ILE A 143 -6.63 11.97 6.69
C ILE A 143 -6.24 12.80 7.92
N LEU A 144 -5.18 13.63 7.80
CA LEU A 144 -4.68 14.47 8.91
C LEU A 144 -5.70 15.46 9.49
N ALA A 145 -6.74 15.83 8.73
CA ALA A 145 -7.82 16.68 9.22
C ALA A 145 -8.74 15.96 10.20
N TYR A 146 -8.67 14.62 10.26
CA TYR A 146 -9.32 13.82 11.29
C TYR A 146 -8.61 14.05 12.63
N ASN A 147 -9.27 14.76 13.51
CA ASN A 147 -8.84 14.97 14.89
C ASN A 147 -9.88 14.28 15.79
N PRO A 148 -9.56 13.08 16.34
CA PRO A 148 -10.47 12.32 17.18
C PRO A 148 -10.85 13.06 18.47
#